data_4dbe79260a9b7a75bc63f3730ea61734
#
_entry.id   4dbe79260a9b7a75bc63f3730ea61734
#
_cell.length_a   1.000
_cell.length_b   1.000
_cell.length_c   1.000
_cell.angle_alpha   90.00
_cell.angle_beta   90.00
_cell.angle_gamma   90.00
#
_symmetry.space_group_name_H-M   'P 1'
#
loop_
_entity.id
_entity.type
_entity.pdbx_description
1 polymer ?
#
loop_
_entity_poly.entity_id
_entity_poly.type
_entity_poly.pdbx_seq_one_letter_code
_entity_poly.pdbx_strand_id
1 'polypeptide(L)'
;MTTRLPADQRRRQLLDTACRLFADRGFHASAMDEIARAAGVTKPVLYQHFTSKRALFVEVLHDVGGQLMTSLGSAAGEAPTGRDRVQAGFAAYFRFVTGNEPAFRVLFGAAARNDPEFAAIVDGVLEDVADAISDWIEIEGTAAHRRVLAHAVVGMAEATSRDALSADGSALEPDRLAAWVAELAWFGLRGVRAD
;
A
#
# COMPACT_ATOMS: atom_id res chain seq x y z
N MET A 1 -17.30 -16.21 -28.20
CA MET A 1 -17.70 -14.78 -28.23
C MET A 1 -17.16 -14.11 -26.97
N THR A 2 -16.13 -13.28 -27.10
CA THR A 2 -15.52 -12.59 -25.95
C THR A 2 -16.42 -11.42 -25.57
N THR A 3 -17.13 -11.54 -24.46
CA THR A 3 -18.00 -10.49 -23.94
C THR A 3 -17.15 -9.23 -23.68
N ARG A 4 -17.52 -8.12 -24.32
CA ARG A 4 -16.84 -6.83 -24.14
C ARG A 4 -17.05 -6.37 -22.69
N LEU A 5 -15.98 -6.32 -21.90
CA LEU A 5 -16.05 -5.81 -20.51
C LEU A 5 -16.51 -4.33 -20.51
N PRO A 6 -17.30 -3.89 -19.54
CA PRO A 6 -17.54 -2.48 -19.26
C PRO A 6 -16.23 -1.71 -19.09
N ALA A 7 -16.26 -0.39 -19.39
CA ALA A 7 -15.03 0.43 -19.40
C ALA A 7 -14.30 0.42 -18.05
N ASP A 8 -15.03 0.50 -16.92
CA ASP A 8 -14.45 0.51 -15.58
C ASP A 8 -13.81 -0.85 -15.23
N GLN A 9 -14.48 -1.96 -15.58
CA GLN A 9 -13.92 -3.29 -15.36
C GLN A 9 -12.68 -3.52 -16.24
N ARG A 10 -12.67 -2.99 -17.47
CA ARG A 10 -11.51 -3.02 -18.34
C ARG A 10 -10.36 -2.21 -17.75
N ARG A 11 -10.64 -1.01 -17.27
CA ARG A 11 -9.62 -0.16 -16.63
C ARG A 11 -9.02 -0.85 -15.42
N ARG A 12 -9.83 -1.45 -14.57
CA ARG A 12 -9.38 -2.24 -13.41
C ARG A 12 -8.46 -3.39 -13.83
N GLN A 13 -8.88 -4.20 -14.81
CA GLN A 13 -8.07 -5.28 -15.35
C GLN A 13 -6.70 -4.80 -15.86
N LEU A 14 -6.66 -3.64 -16.52
CA LEU A 14 -5.42 -3.06 -17.03
C LEU A 14 -4.48 -2.62 -15.90
N LEU A 15 -5.01 -1.99 -14.84
CA LEU A 15 -4.24 -1.60 -13.66
C LEU A 15 -3.68 -2.82 -12.93
N ASP A 16 -4.49 -3.85 -12.67
CA ASP A 16 -4.06 -5.07 -12.01
C ASP A 16 -2.97 -5.81 -12.81
N THR A 17 -3.10 -5.83 -14.13
CA THR A 17 -2.10 -6.46 -15.02
C THR A 17 -0.81 -5.65 -15.05
N ALA A 18 -0.90 -4.32 -15.12
CA ALA A 18 0.24 -3.44 -15.11
C ALA A 18 0.99 -3.51 -13.78
N CYS A 19 0.28 -3.53 -12.65
CA CYS A 19 0.85 -3.66 -11.32
C CYS A 19 1.73 -4.92 -11.22
N ARG A 20 1.21 -6.08 -11.62
CA ARG A 20 1.99 -7.34 -11.64
C ARG A 20 3.24 -7.25 -12.51
N LEU A 21 3.12 -6.74 -13.74
CA LEU A 21 4.27 -6.61 -14.64
C LEU A 21 5.33 -5.64 -14.13
N PHE A 22 4.92 -4.52 -13.57
CA PHE A 22 5.84 -3.56 -12.95
C PHE A 22 6.52 -4.14 -11.70
N ALA A 23 5.81 -4.92 -10.90
CA ALA A 23 6.39 -5.61 -9.75
C ALA A 23 7.45 -6.65 -10.15
N ASP A 24 7.16 -7.42 -11.21
CA ASP A 24 8.03 -8.52 -11.65
C ASP A 24 9.28 -8.04 -12.39
N ARG A 25 9.14 -7.01 -13.24
CA ARG A 25 10.21 -6.57 -14.17
C ARG A 25 10.76 -5.20 -13.85
N GLY A 26 10.09 -4.44 -13.01
CA GLY A 26 10.35 -3.02 -12.76
C GLY A 26 9.79 -2.11 -13.87
N PHE A 27 9.69 -0.83 -13.54
CA PHE A 27 9.15 0.19 -14.45
C PHE A 27 9.92 0.29 -15.78
N HIS A 28 11.26 0.34 -15.70
CA HIS A 28 12.09 0.59 -16.90
C HIS A 28 12.04 -0.56 -17.91
N ALA A 29 12.09 -1.81 -17.43
CA ALA A 29 12.11 -2.99 -18.27
C ALA A 29 10.74 -3.40 -18.82
N SER A 30 9.64 -2.82 -18.30
CA SER A 30 8.29 -3.11 -18.77
C SER A 30 7.93 -2.28 -20.00
N ALA A 31 7.24 -2.88 -20.98
CA ALA A 31 6.76 -2.21 -22.18
C ALA A 31 5.22 -2.20 -22.27
N MET A 32 4.64 -1.12 -22.81
CA MET A 32 3.19 -1.01 -23.01
C MET A 32 2.62 -2.16 -23.86
N ASP A 33 3.37 -2.66 -24.83
CA ASP A 33 2.96 -3.78 -25.68
C ASP A 33 2.86 -5.10 -24.91
N GLU A 34 3.74 -5.31 -23.94
CA GLU A 34 3.70 -6.49 -23.07
C GLU A 34 2.52 -6.42 -22.10
N ILE A 35 2.25 -5.23 -21.55
CA ILE A 35 1.09 -4.99 -20.69
C ILE A 35 -0.21 -5.24 -21.46
N ALA A 36 -0.34 -4.70 -22.68
CA ALA A 36 -1.50 -4.94 -23.51
C ALA A 36 -1.71 -6.43 -23.80
N ARG A 37 -0.63 -7.14 -24.18
CA ARG A 37 -0.67 -8.57 -24.46
C ARG A 37 -1.06 -9.38 -23.23
N ALA A 38 -0.48 -9.08 -22.05
CA ALA A 38 -0.79 -9.75 -20.81
C ALA A 38 -2.23 -9.51 -20.34
N ALA A 39 -2.79 -8.32 -20.62
CA ALA A 39 -4.19 -7.99 -20.35
C ALA A 39 -5.17 -8.54 -21.41
N GLY A 40 -4.67 -9.20 -22.47
CA GLY A 40 -5.52 -9.72 -23.53
C GLY A 40 -6.20 -8.63 -24.38
N VAL A 41 -5.57 -7.46 -24.51
CA VAL A 41 -6.08 -6.33 -25.32
C VAL A 41 -5.07 -5.93 -26.40
N THR A 42 -5.54 -5.14 -27.36
CA THR A 42 -4.66 -4.52 -28.35
C THR A 42 -4.00 -3.25 -27.78
N LYS A 43 -2.82 -2.90 -28.29
CA LYS A 43 -2.10 -1.68 -27.93
C LYS A 43 -2.98 -0.41 -28.01
N PRO A 44 -3.76 -0.17 -29.09
CA PRO A 44 -4.68 0.97 -29.13
C PRO A 44 -5.69 1.01 -27.99
N VAL A 45 -6.21 -0.13 -27.54
CA VAL A 45 -7.14 -0.19 -26.41
C VAL A 45 -6.46 0.24 -25.11
N LEU A 46 -5.22 -0.18 -24.85
CA LEU A 46 -4.46 0.27 -23.68
C LEU A 46 -4.23 1.79 -23.72
N TYR A 47 -3.86 2.34 -24.90
CA TYR A 47 -3.64 3.78 -25.08
C TYR A 47 -4.92 4.64 -25.02
N GLN A 48 -6.10 4.05 -25.18
CA GLN A 48 -7.38 4.73 -24.91
C GLN A 48 -7.60 5.00 -23.42
N HIS A 49 -6.99 4.17 -22.54
CA HIS A 49 -7.11 4.32 -21.10
C HIS A 49 -5.93 5.09 -20.48
N PHE A 50 -4.72 4.92 -21.00
CA PHE A 50 -3.49 5.49 -20.43
C PHE A 50 -2.60 6.04 -21.53
N THR A 51 -2.29 7.32 -21.48
CA THR A 51 -1.57 8.05 -22.54
C THR A 51 -0.09 7.63 -22.66
N SER A 52 0.50 7.07 -21.60
CA SER A 52 1.89 6.62 -21.59
C SER A 52 2.13 5.57 -20.50
N LYS A 53 3.28 4.89 -20.54
CA LYS A 53 3.73 4.00 -19.49
C LYS A 53 3.86 4.72 -18.13
N ARG A 54 4.33 5.98 -18.17
CA ARG A 54 4.47 6.81 -16.99
C ARG A 54 3.10 7.13 -16.38
N ALA A 55 2.14 7.56 -17.18
CA ALA A 55 0.78 7.81 -16.72
C ALA A 55 0.12 6.54 -16.15
N LEU A 56 0.33 5.39 -16.79
CA LEU A 56 -0.16 4.11 -16.26
C LEU A 56 0.48 3.76 -14.91
N PHE A 57 1.79 4.00 -14.74
CA PHE A 57 2.47 3.70 -13.47
C PHE A 57 1.99 4.62 -12.35
N VAL A 58 1.81 5.91 -12.60
CA VAL A 58 1.21 6.88 -11.67
C VAL A 58 -0.17 6.41 -11.20
N GLU A 59 -1.01 5.99 -12.15
CA GLU A 59 -2.35 5.47 -11.83
C GLU A 59 -2.29 4.18 -11.01
N VAL A 60 -1.32 3.30 -11.28
CA VAL A 60 -1.10 2.09 -10.46
C VAL A 60 -0.70 2.47 -9.03
N LEU A 61 0.17 3.46 -8.83
CA LEU A 61 0.55 3.94 -7.49
C LEU A 61 -0.66 4.48 -6.72
N HIS A 62 -1.47 5.32 -7.35
CA HIS A 62 -2.70 5.85 -6.73
C HIS A 62 -3.72 4.74 -6.42
N ASP A 63 -3.90 3.80 -7.34
CA ASP A 63 -4.85 2.70 -7.16
C ASP A 63 -4.43 1.79 -5.98
N VAL A 64 -3.15 1.45 -5.88
CA VAL A 64 -2.61 0.64 -4.79
C VAL A 64 -2.70 1.40 -3.46
N GLY A 65 -2.36 2.69 -3.44
CA GLY A 65 -2.52 3.54 -2.26
C GLY A 65 -3.98 3.60 -1.78
N GLY A 66 -4.92 3.78 -2.70
CA GLY A 66 -6.35 3.79 -2.40
C GLY A 66 -6.88 2.47 -1.84
N GLN A 67 -6.37 1.33 -2.36
CA GLN A 67 -6.70 0.01 -1.82
C GLN A 67 -6.18 -0.17 -0.39
N LEU A 68 -4.94 0.25 -0.12
CA LEU A 68 -4.35 0.22 1.21
C LEU A 68 -5.18 1.06 2.18
N MET A 69 -5.48 2.31 1.84
CA MET A 69 -6.30 3.20 2.65
C MET A 69 -7.68 2.62 2.96
N THR A 70 -8.34 2.04 1.95
CA THR A 70 -9.65 1.39 2.12
C THR A 70 -9.56 0.21 3.08
N SER A 71 -8.52 -0.62 2.96
CA SER A 71 -8.30 -1.79 3.83
C SER A 71 -8.08 -1.36 5.29
N LEU A 72 -7.25 -0.35 5.52
CA LEU A 72 -6.97 0.19 6.86
C LEU A 72 -8.20 0.85 7.48
N GLY A 73 -8.88 1.71 6.72
CA GLY A 73 -10.05 2.45 7.19
C GLY A 73 -11.20 1.52 7.60
N SER A 74 -11.46 0.47 6.80
CA SER A 74 -12.51 -0.52 7.13
C SER A 74 -12.17 -1.27 8.43
N ALA A 75 -10.94 -1.74 8.59
CA ALA A 75 -10.53 -2.48 9.76
C ALA A 75 -10.53 -1.63 11.04
N ALA A 76 -10.05 -0.38 10.96
CA ALA A 76 -10.01 0.53 12.11
C ALA A 76 -11.40 1.03 12.50
N GLY A 77 -12.30 1.25 11.53
CA GLY A 77 -13.66 1.74 11.76
C GLY A 77 -14.55 0.76 12.51
N GLU A 78 -14.31 -0.55 12.40
CA GLU A 78 -15.06 -1.60 13.08
C GLU A 78 -14.52 -1.92 14.49
N ALA A 79 -13.34 -1.40 14.85
CA ALA A 79 -12.65 -1.73 16.09
C ALA A 79 -13.22 -0.95 17.30
N PRO A 80 -13.65 -1.63 18.40
CA PRO A 80 -14.35 -1.00 19.50
C PRO A 80 -13.45 -0.18 20.44
N THR A 81 -12.15 -0.49 20.51
CA THR A 81 -11.20 0.20 21.40
C THR A 81 -9.95 0.66 20.64
N GLY A 82 -9.21 1.61 21.20
CA GLY A 82 -7.94 2.04 20.62
C GLY A 82 -6.93 0.90 20.45
N ARG A 83 -6.89 -0.06 21.40
CA ARG A 83 -6.06 -1.26 21.27
C ARG A 83 -6.49 -2.14 20.11
N ASP A 84 -7.79 -2.40 20.00
CA ASP A 84 -8.34 -3.22 18.92
C ASP A 84 -8.09 -2.54 17.57
N ARG A 85 -8.15 -1.21 17.52
CA ARG A 85 -7.87 -0.41 16.32
C ARG A 85 -6.42 -0.54 15.86
N VAL A 86 -5.46 -0.48 16.80
CA VAL A 86 -4.03 -0.73 16.50
C VAL A 86 -3.84 -2.15 15.95
N GLN A 87 -4.42 -3.15 16.61
CA GLN A 87 -4.31 -4.53 16.20
C GLN A 87 -4.97 -4.78 14.82
N ALA A 88 -6.18 -4.25 14.61
CA ALA A 88 -6.91 -4.37 13.35
C ALA A 88 -6.19 -3.67 12.20
N GLY A 89 -5.61 -2.49 12.44
CA GLY A 89 -4.81 -1.74 11.47
C GLY A 89 -3.58 -2.52 11.00
N PHE A 90 -2.77 -3.03 11.92
CA PHE A 90 -1.62 -3.87 11.54
C PHE A 90 -2.04 -5.17 10.86
N ALA A 91 -3.12 -5.84 11.32
CA ALA A 91 -3.64 -7.04 10.68
C ALA A 91 -4.09 -6.75 9.23
N ALA A 92 -4.82 -5.67 9.01
CA ALA A 92 -5.24 -5.25 7.67
C ALA A 92 -4.03 -4.92 6.78
N TYR A 93 -3.05 -4.20 7.32
CA TYR A 93 -1.83 -3.85 6.60
C TYR A 93 -1.04 -5.09 6.16
N PHE A 94 -0.71 -6.00 7.09
CA PHE A 94 0.09 -7.17 6.75
C PHE A 94 -0.65 -8.17 5.86
N ARG A 95 -1.97 -8.32 6.00
CA ARG A 95 -2.78 -9.09 5.05
C ARG A 95 -2.79 -8.45 3.66
N PHE A 96 -2.88 -7.11 3.58
CA PHE A 96 -2.78 -6.40 2.31
C PHE A 96 -1.42 -6.64 1.63
N VAL A 97 -0.33 -6.51 2.37
CA VAL A 97 1.04 -6.69 1.86
C VAL A 97 1.28 -8.13 1.39
N THR A 98 0.92 -9.12 2.20
CA THR A 98 1.15 -10.54 1.86
C THR A 98 0.16 -11.06 0.82
N GLY A 99 -1.08 -10.57 0.83
CA GLY A 99 -2.10 -10.91 -0.17
C GLY A 99 -1.92 -10.20 -1.50
N ASN A 100 -1.13 -9.13 -1.53
CA ASN A 100 -0.88 -8.33 -2.73
C ASN A 100 0.59 -7.90 -2.84
N GLU A 101 1.49 -8.88 -2.82
CA GLU A 101 2.94 -8.66 -2.94
C GLU A 101 3.33 -7.76 -4.14
N PRO A 102 2.72 -7.87 -5.33
CA PRO A 102 2.98 -6.95 -6.43
C PRO A 102 2.71 -5.49 -6.08
N ALA A 103 1.65 -5.19 -5.36
CA ALA A 103 1.33 -3.83 -4.93
C ALA A 103 2.41 -3.26 -4.00
N PHE A 104 2.86 -4.06 -3.02
CA PHE A 104 3.96 -3.66 -2.12
C PHE A 104 5.26 -3.41 -2.90
N ARG A 105 5.62 -4.30 -3.82
CA ARG A 105 6.82 -4.13 -4.66
C ARG A 105 6.76 -2.89 -5.55
N VAL A 106 5.58 -2.51 -6.01
CA VAL A 106 5.39 -1.29 -6.81
C VAL A 106 5.52 -0.04 -5.94
N LEU A 107 4.86 0.02 -4.78
CA LEU A 107 4.93 1.17 -3.88
C LEU A 107 6.34 1.39 -3.32
N PHE A 108 7.01 0.31 -2.86
CA PHE A 108 8.29 0.41 -2.15
C PHE A 108 9.49 -0.02 -3.00
N GLY A 109 9.29 -0.24 -4.29
CA GLY A 109 10.32 -0.64 -5.24
C GLY A 109 11.27 0.50 -5.64
N ALA A 110 12.34 0.12 -6.37
CA ALA A 110 13.37 1.07 -6.78
C ALA A 110 12.83 2.21 -7.68
N ALA A 111 11.86 1.94 -8.56
CA ALA A 111 11.28 2.95 -9.43
C ALA A 111 10.58 4.04 -8.63
N ALA A 112 9.75 3.65 -7.65
CA ALA A 112 9.04 4.58 -6.79
C ALA A 112 9.99 5.45 -5.94
N ARG A 113 11.13 4.90 -5.51
CA ARG A 113 12.10 5.64 -4.70
C ARG A 113 13.04 6.56 -5.49
N ASN A 114 13.37 6.18 -6.73
CA ASN A 114 14.42 6.85 -7.50
C ASN A 114 13.88 7.91 -8.48
N ASP A 115 12.59 7.90 -8.77
CA ASP A 115 11.95 8.91 -9.62
C ASP A 115 11.20 9.92 -8.72
N PRO A 116 11.52 11.23 -8.81
CA PRO A 116 10.94 12.23 -7.91
C PRO A 116 9.41 12.35 -7.96
N GLU A 117 8.80 12.16 -9.13
CA GLU A 117 7.34 12.21 -9.26
C GLU A 117 6.70 10.99 -8.59
N PHE A 118 7.26 9.80 -8.79
CA PHE A 118 6.74 8.58 -8.18
C PHE A 118 6.95 8.58 -6.66
N ALA A 119 8.12 9.06 -6.20
CA ALA A 119 8.40 9.21 -4.78
C ALA A 119 7.40 10.15 -4.11
N ALA A 120 7.10 11.30 -4.71
CA ALA A 120 6.12 12.25 -4.18
C ALA A 120 4.71 11.64 -4.06
N ILE A 121 4.31 10.76 -5.00
CA ILE A 121 3.02 10.06 -4.91
C ILE A 121 3.02 9.07 -3.75
N VAL A 122 4.09 8.29 -3.59
CA VAL A 122 4.21 7.33 -2.49
C VAL A 122 4.26 8.04 -1.14
N ASP A 123 5.04 9.13 -1.04
CA ASP A 123 5.10 9.97 0.15
C ASP A 123 3.71 10.52 0.51
N GLY A 124 2.92 10.96 -0.50
CA GLY A 124 1.54 11.38 -0.31
C GLY A 124 0.64 10.25 0.25
N VAL A 125 0.74 9.05 -0.28
CA VAL A 125 0.01 7.88 0.24
C VAL A 125 0.38 7.58 1.69
N LEU A 126 1.67 7.61 2.03
CA LEU A 126 2.14 7.38 3.40
C LEU A 126 1.71 8.48 4.37
N GLU A 127 1.64 9.72 3.89
CA GLU A 127 1.14 10.87 4.64
C GLU A 127 -0.36 10.72 4.92
N ASP A 128 -1.18 10.37 3.93
CA ASP A 128 -2.61 10.09 4.11
C ASP A 128 -2.84 8.97 5.15
N VAL A 129 -2.01 7.91 5.12
CA VAL A 129 -2.05 6.83 6.13
C VAL A 129 -1.68 7.36 7.50
N ALA A 130 -0.62 8.19 7.61
CA ALA A 130 -0.18 8.75 8.88
C ALA A 130 -1.23 9.72 9.45
N ASP A 131 -1.87 10.54 8.62
CA ASP A 131 -2.93 11.44 9.04
C ASP A 131 -4.13 10.65 9.60
N ALA A 132 -4.58 9.60 8.91
CA ALA A 132 -5.65 8.72 9.39
C ALA A 132 -5.28 8.06 10.73
N ILE A 133 -4.05 7.56 10.89
CA ILE A 133 -3.56 6.97 12.14
C ILE A 133 -3.50 8.03 13.25
N SER A 134 -3.04 9.26 12.95
CA SER A 134 -2.97 10.38 13.90
C SER A 134 -4.34 10.69 14.51
N ASP A 135 -5.40 10.62 13.69
CA ASP A 135 -6.78 10.82 14.17
C ASP A 135 -7.27 9.67 15.06
N TRP A 136 -6.71 8.48 14.92
CA TRP A 136 -7.05 7.31 15.74
C TRP A 136 -6.27 7.25 17.06
N ILE A 137 -5.17 8.00 17.20
CA ILE A 137 -4.33 8.02 18.41
C ILE A 137 -5.01 8.86 19.50
N GLU A 138 -5.51 8.21 20.53
CA GLU A 138 -6.17 8.81 21.70
C GLU A 138 -5.17 9.00 22.83
N ILE A 139 -4.31 10.02 22.76
CA ILE A 139 -3.38 10.40 23.81
C ILE A 139 -3.54 11.86 24.19
N GLU A 140 -3.21 12.19 25.43
CA GLU A 140 -3.00 13.59 25.82
C GLU A 140 -1.74 14.10 25.14
N GLY A 141 -1.84 15.22 24.38
CA GLY A 141 -0.72 15.80 23.65
C GLY A 141 -1.15 16.68 22.49
N THR A 142 -0.18 17.31 21.84
CA THR A 142 -0.40 18.18 20.69
C THR A 142 -0.67 17.38 19.41
N ALA A 143 -1.26 18.04 18.40
CA ALA A 143 -1.40 17.42 17.07
C ALA A 143 -0.04 17.01 16.48
N ALA A 144 1.01 17.81 16.70
CA ALA A 144 2.37 17.48 16.26
C ALA A 144 2.89 16.19 16.91
N HIS A 145 2.60 15.99 18.19
CA HIS A 145 2.97 14.77 18.91
C HIS A 145 2.27 13.53 18.32
N ARG A 146 0.96 13.58 18.13
CA ARG A 146 0.20 12.47 17.49
C ARG A 146 0.73 12.14 16.09
N ARG A 147 1.06 13.19 15.30
CA ARG A 147 1.62 13.02 13.96
C ARG A 147 2.96 12.27 13.97
N VAL A 148 3.88 12.63 14.88
CA VAL A 148 5.17 11.93 15.03
C VAL A 148 4.96 10.45 15.37
N LEU A 149 4.03 10.14 16.28
CA LEU A 149 3.70 8.76 16.63
C LEU A 149 3.08 8.00 15.45
N ALA A 150 2.22 8.64 14.68
CA ALA A 150 1.64 8.05 13.48
C ALA A 150 2.71 7.68 12.45
N HIS A 151 3.66 8.57 12.17
CA HIS A 151 4.80 8.26 11.30
C HIS A 151 5.67 7.12 11.84
N ALA A 152 5.87 7.05 13.16
CA ALA A 152 6.59 5.92 13.77
C ALA A 152 5.85 4.59 13.54
N VAL A 153 4.52 4.58 13.66
CA VAL A 153 3.68 3.40 13.37
C VAL A 153 3.79 2.99 11.89
N VAL A 154 3.71 3.95 10.96
CA VAL A 154 3.89 3.70 9.52
C VAL A 154 5.27 3.12 9.24
N GLY A 155 6.34 3.72 9.82
CA GLY A 155 7.71 3.23 9.65
C GLY A 155 7.93 1.82 10.19
N MET A 156 7.32 1.47 11.34
CA MET A 156 7.36 0.10 11.86
C MET A 156 6.72 -0.89 10.89
N ALA A 157 5.55 -0.57 10.35
CA ALA A 157 4.84 -1.41 9.39
C ALA A 157 5.66 -1.62 8.11
N GLU A 158 6.19 -0.54 7.53
CA GLU A 158 6.98 -0.59 6.29
C GLU A 158 8.29 -1.38 6.48
N ALA A 159 9.06 -1.08 7.52
CA ALA A 159 10.34 -1.73 7.78
C ALA A 159 10.17 -3.24 8.02
N THR A 160 9.17 -3.62 8.82
CA THR A 160 8.87 -5.02 9.13
C THR A 160 8.40 -5.80 7.91
N SER A 161 7.58 -5.17 7.04
CA SER A 161 7.14 -5.81 5.79
C SER A 161 8.28 -6.04 4.82
N ARG A 162 9.21 -5.10 4.73
CA ARG A 162 10.38 -5.21 3.87
C ARG A 162 11.28 -6.38 4.27
N ASP A 163 11.47 -6.59 5.55
CA ASP A 163 12.20 -7.73 6.11
C ASP A 163 11.45 -9.04 5.85
N ALA A 164 10.16 -9.09 6.18
CA ALA A 164 9.33 -10.29 6.01
C ALA A 164 9.23 -10.77 4.55
N LEU A 165 9.20 -9.85 3.57
CA LEU A 165 9.16 -10.19 2.14
C LEU A 165 10.54 -10.48 1.54
N SER A 166 11.64 -10.08 2.20
CA SER A 166 13.01 -10.35 1.76
C SER A 166 13.56 -11.66 2.32
N ALA A 167 12.97 -12.22 3.35
CA ALA A 167 13.44 -13.46 3.99
C ALA A 167 13.21 -14.68 3.08
N ASP A 168 14.29 -15.42 2.79
CA ASP A 168 14.25 -16.65 2.00
C ASP A 168 13.33 -17.72 2.64
N GLY A 169 12.04 -17.70 2.30
CA GLY A 169 11.12 -18.83 2.49
C GLY A 169 10.56 -19.06 3.88
N SER A 170 10.88 -18.28 4.90
CA SER A 170 10.17 -18.34 6.20
C SER A 170 9.17 -17.20 6.32
N ALA A 171 8.19 -17.16 5.42
CA ALA A 171 7.11 -16.17 5.51
C ALA A 171 6.39 -16.35 6.86
N LEU A 172 6.59 -15.41 7.78
CA LEU A 172 5.79 -15.35 9.01
C LEU A 172 4.33 -15.14 8.63
N GLU A 173 3.44 -15.88 9.28
CA GLU A 173 2.01 -15.69 9.09
C GLU A 173 1.63 -14.23 9.34
N PRO A 174 0.87 -13.57 8.43
CA PRO A 174 0.55 -12.15 8.50
C PRO A 174 -0.07 -11.74 9.85
N ASP A 175 -0.97 -12.56 10.37
CA ASP A 175 -1.65 -12.30 11.63
C ASP A 175 -0.70 -12.39 12.84
N ARG A 176 0.30 -13.27 12.78
CA ARG A 176 1.33 -13.36 13.81
C ARG A 176 2.27 -12.16 13.80
N LEU A 177 2.67 -11.72 12.60
CA LEU A 177 3.47 -10.52 12.42
C LEU A 177 2.73 -9.28 12.91
N ALA A 178 1.44 -9.18 12.54
CA ALA A 178 0.57 -8.12 13.01
C ALA A 178 0.46 -8.07 14.53
N ALA A 179 0.27 -9.23 15.19
CA ALA A 179 0.16 -9.31 16.64
C ALA A 179 1.43 -8.78 17.32
N TRP A 180 2.61 -9.18 16.89
CA TRP A 180 3.87 -8.75 17.49
C TRP A 180 4.14 -7.25 17.31
N VAL A 181 3.89 -6.71 16.11
CA VAL A 181 4.10 -5.29 15.84
C VAL A 181 3.04 -4.43 16.52
N ALA A 182 1.79 -4.89 16.56
CA ALA A 182 0.72 -4.21 17.28
C ALA A 182 0.96 -4.17 18.80
N GLU A 183 1.47 -5.25 19.39
CA GLU A 183 1.82 -5.31 20.80
C GLU A 183 2.93 -4.31 21.13
N LEU A 184 4.00 -4.29 20.33
CA LEU A 184 5.09 -3.32 20.47
C LEU A 184 4.57 -1.87 20.35
N ALA A 185 3.76 -1.56 19.34
CA ALA A 185 3.19 -0.24 19.14
C ALA A 185 2.26 0.16 20.31
N TRP A 186 1.40 -0.74 20.76
CA TRP A 186 0.47 -0.48 21.83
C TRP A 186 1.14 -0.22 23.17
N PHE A 187 2.11 -1.02 23.57
CA PHE A 187 2.84 -0.82 24.81
C PHE A 187 3.75 0.40 24.76
N GLY A 188 4.37 0.67 23.61
CA GLY A 188 5.14 1.89 23.40
C GLY A 188 4.27 3.12 23.52
N LEU A 189 3.13 3.18 22.84
CA LEU A 189 2.18 4.31 22.89
C LEU A 189 1.64 4.56 24.29
N ARG A 190 1.40 3.54 25.11
CA ARG A 190 0.95 3.70 26.50
C ARG A 190 2.02 4.28 27.44
N GLY A 191 3.28 4.18 27.09
CA GLY A 191 4.39 4.77 27.85
C GLY A 191 4.66 6.24 27.51
N VAL A 192 4.07 6.76 26.43
CA VAL A 192 4.26 8.15 26.01
C VAL A 192 3.49 9.10 26.92
N ARG A 193 4.19 10.06 27.50
CA ARG A 193 3.61 11.12 28.34
C ARG A 193 3.57 12.41 27.55
N ALA A 194 2.58 13.27 27.85
CA ALA A 194 2.58 14.65 27.39
C ALA A 194 3.72 15.41 28.06
N ASP A 195 4.48 16.21 27.32
CA ASP A 195 5.50 17.12 27.82
C ASP A 195 4.86 18.32 28.55
#